data_558ce3107d98b96adef896be890129c1
#
_entry.id   558ce3107d98b96adef896be890129c1
#
_cell.length_a   1.000
_cell.length_b   1.000
_cell.length_c   1.000
_cell.angle_alpha   90.00
_cell.angle_beta   90.00
_cell.angle_gamma   90.00
#
_symmetry.space_group_name_H-M   'P 1'
#
loop_
_entity.id
_entity.type
_entity.pdbx_description
1 polymer ?
#
loop_
_entity_poly.entity_id
_entity_poly.type
_entity_poly.pdbx_seq_one_letter_code
_entity_poly.pdbx_strand_id
1 'polypeptide(L)'
;MSRHCAMLMGALCISSFQANAAEYPIFDDAKLRLTHKNFFFHRDFRNGSSSATGTNAFKPVNERNGYAQEWAQGFLLDFQSGFTPGAVGLGVDANAILGLKFSAGGGTAGLRLLPIDGDGKPGDEYSRVGAALKLRASKSTLKYGEQMPMTPVLAVNTVRLFPSAATGLQLNVNEFDNFTLEAGHYTKQTGVDSSNSDDKFTTDYALKRGGTAITYDSASFIGGRYQQGNLSLALYAGQLEDAWHQYYGNSKYTYAIDEGQRIAFDFNIYRTLNYGKSLAGTINNTSWSFSTAYTTGGHTLSVIHQRINGDEPLDWIGFGTMGGTITIGNAVQYATFTEANERSWQLRYDYDFAALGIPGLSFMTRYIRGDGMDNSHSHNPYYTARYVYDTDKDNKHWERNFDIKYVIQSGPARDLSFRLRQSTHRATSGYRYLDIDEVRLITEFPINIF
;
A
#
# COMPACT_ATOMS: atom_id res chain seq x y z
N MET A 1 -36.30 -25.71 1.04
CA MET A 1 -35.52 -26.78 0.38
C MET A 1 -34.06 -26.50 0.69
N SER A 2 -33.50 -27.30 1.60
CA SER A 2 -32.13 -27.14 2.10
C SER A 2 -31.14 -27.64 1.04
N ARG A 3 -30.18 -26.80 0.64
CA ARG A 3 -29.01 -27.27 -0.08
C ARG A 3 -27.84 -27.26 0.89
N HIS A 4 -27.35 -28.47 1.15
CA HIS A 4 -26.20 -28.74 1.98
C HIS A 4 -24.94 -28.19 1.30
N CYS A 5 -24.24 -27.31 2.00
CA CYS A 5 -22.88 -26.87 1.66
C CYS A 5 -21.94 -28.04 1.98
N ALA A 6 -21.43 -28.72 0.98
CA ALA A 6 -20.42 -29.76 1.15
C ALA A 6 -19.07 -29.06 1.35
N MET A 7 -18.58 -29.06 2.59
CA MET A 7 -17.18 -28.76 2.92
C MET A 7 -16.29 -29.83 2.27
N LEU A 8 -15.60 -29.46 1.19
CA LEU A 8 -14.46 -30.24 0.70
C LEU A 8 -13.23 -29.89 1.56
N MET A 9 -13.10 -30.53 2.70
CA MET A 9 -11.81 -30.71 3.35
C MET A 9 -11.04 -31.76 2.55
N GLY A 10 -10.26 -31.32 1.57
CA GLY A 10 -9.24 -32.14 0.94
C GLY A 10 -8.15 -32.44 1.95
N ALA A 11 -8.25 -33.57 2.65
CA ALA A 11 -7.14 -34.13 3.40
C ALA A 11 -6.01 -34.44 2.39
N LEU A 12 -4.96 -33.58 2.36
CA LEU A 12 -3.70 -33.97 1.74
C LEU A 12 -3.13 -35.14 2.55
N CYS A 13 -3.35 -36.35 2.07
CA CYS A 13 -2.60 -37.52 2.51
C CYS A 13 -1.14 -37.32 2.06
N ILE A 14 -0.31 -36.83 2.96
CA ILE A 14 1.14 -36.88 2.82
C ILE A 14 1.52 -38.36 3.05
N SER A 15 1.54 -39.14 1.99
CA SER A 15 2.20 -40.42 1.99
C SER A 15 3.70 -40.16 2.13
N SER A 16 4.28 -40.61 3.24
CA SER A 16 5.71 -40.58 3.48
C SER A 16 6.41 -41.43 2.40
N PHE A 17 6.85 -40.78 1.33
CA PHE A 17 7.86 -41.35 0.46
C PHE A 17 9.21 -41.21 1.19
N GLN A 18 9.67 -42.30 1.80
CA GLN A 18 11.08 -42.45 2.09
C GLN A 18 11.83 -42.71 0.77
N ALA A 19 12.16 -41.64 0.05
CA ALA A 19 13.13 -41.67 -0.99
C ALA A 19 14.50 -41.34 -0.40
N ASN A 20 15.52 -42.10 -0.77
CA ASN A 20 16.91 -41.87 -0.43
C ASN A 20 17.23 -40.37 -0.63
N ALA A 21 17.80 -39.72 0.40
CA ALA A 21 18.07 -38.31 0.43
C ALA A 21 19.13 -37.90 -0.61
N ALA A 22 18.70 -37.70 -1.84
CA ALA A 22 19.34 -36.71 -2.68
C ALA A 22 18.86 -35.36 -2.14
N GLU A 23 19.78 -34.53 -1.67
CA GLU A 23 19.49 -33.16 -1.30
C GLU A 23 18.84 -32.47 -2.50
N TYR A 24 17.56 -32.10 -2.39
CA TYR A 24 16.84 -31.29 -3.37
C TYR A 24 16.66 -29.88 -2.80
N PRO A 25 17.63 -28.95 -2.97
CA PRO A 25 17.58 -27.60 -2.38
C PRO A 25 16.33 -26.81 -2.75
N ILE A 26 15.64 -27.21 -3.83
CA ILE A 26 14.36 -26.61 -4.24
C ILE A 26 13.26 -26.85 -3.19
N PHE A 27 13.32 -27.94 -2.41
CA PHE A 27 12.37 -28.23 -1.35
C PHE A 27 12.96 -27.98 0.04
N ASP A 28 14.26 -28.25 0.25
CA ASP A 28 14.93 -28.12 1.55
C ASP A 28 15.02 -26.65 1.99
N ASP A 29 15.21 -25.72 1.03
CA ASP A 29 15.19 -24.28 1.24
C ASP A 29 13.79 -23.64 1.06
N ALA A 30 12.75 -24.47 0.85
CA ALA A 30 11.41 -23.96 0.64
C ALA A 30 10.83 -23.37 1.93
N LYS A 31 9.96 -22.38 1.77
CA LYS A 31 9.24 -21.74 2.87
C LYS A 31 7.76 -21.72 2.56
N LEU A 32 6.96 -22.12 3.54
CA LEU A 32 5.51 -22.02 3.47
C LEU A 32 5.00 -21.23 4.68
N ARG A 33 4.35 -20.12 4.43
CA ARG A 33 3.81 -19.23 5.45
C ARG A 33 2.32 -19.03 5.25
N LEU A 34 1.55 -19.21 6.32
CA LEU A 34 0.15 -18.82 6.39
C LEU A 34 0.03 -17.53 7.20
N THR A 35 -0.50 -16.46 6.62
CA THR A 35 -0.87 -15.26 7.37
C THR A 35 -2.37 -15.20 7.54
N HIS A 36 -2.82 -15.27 8.79
CA HIS A 36 -4.19 -15.07 9.19
C HIS A 36 -4.40 -13.62 9.61
N LYS A 37 -5.41 -12.94 9.06
CA LYS A 37 -5.70 -11.53 9.33
C LYS A 37 -7.18 -11.33 9.60
N ASN A 38 -7.51 -10.77 10.75
CA ASN A 38 -8.85 -10.29 11.07
C ASN A 38 -8.84 -8.76 11.02
N PHE A 39 -9.76 -8.18 10.27
CA PHE A 39 -9.78 -6.74 10.07
C PHE A 39 -11.22 -6.21 10.23
N PHE A 40 -11.43 -5.43 11.29
CA PHE A 40 -12.60 -4.59 11.47
C PHE A 40 -12.27 -3.16 11.10
N PHE A 41 -13.08 -2.55 10.24
CA PHE A 41 -12.91 -1.18 9.77
C PHE A 41 -14.24 -0.43 9.81
N HIS A 42 -14.28 0.64 10.61
CA HIS A 42 -15.42 1.55 10.73
C HIS A 42 -14.99 2.97 10.38
N ARG A 43 -15.79 3.67 9.58
CA ARG A 43 -15.60 5.07 9.19
C ARG A 43 -16.91 5.82 9.27
N ASP A 44 -16.97 6.81 10.14
CA ASP A 44 -18.05 7.81 10.20
C ASP A 44 -17.74 8.97 9.25
N PHE A 45 -18.71 9.37 8.47
CA PHE A 45 -18.68 10.60 7.69
C PHE A 45 -19.28 11.73 8.51
N ARG A 46 -18.63 12.91 8.49
CA ARG A 46 -18.97 14.04 9.33
C ARG A 46 -19.41 15.25 8.49
N ASN A 47 -20.00 16.24 9.13
CA ASN A 47 -20.35 17.54 8.57
C ASN A 47 -21.21 17.45 7.28
N GLY A 48 -22.21 16.55 7.27
CA GLY A 48 -23.11 16.35 6.13
C GLY A 48 -22.57 15.46 5.02
N SER A 49 -21.33 14.94 5.17
CA SER A 49 -20.79 13.92 4.24
C SER A 49 -21.46 12.57 4.46
N SER A 50 -21.45 11.72 3.44
CA SER A 50 -22.03 10.38 3.49
C SER A 50 -21.25 9.40 2.61
N SER A 51 -21.46 8.10 2.83
CA SER A 51 -20.87 7.06 1.98
C SER A 51 -21.46 7.12 0.57
N ALA A 52 -20.60 7.22 -0.44
CA ALA A 52 -21.00 7.19 -1.86
C ALA A 52 -20.80 5.80 -2.51
N THR A 53 -20.52 4.76 -1.72
CA THR A 53 -20.17 3.42 -2.19
C THR A 53 -21.23 2.38 -1.77
N GLY A 54 -21.11 1.17 -2.28
CA GLY A 54 -22.09 0.13 -2.04
C GLY A 54 -23.46 0.51 -2.61
N THR A 55 -24.55 0.09 -1.97
CA THR A 55 -25.90 0.46 -2.38
C THR A 55 -26.20 1.95 -2.26
N ASN A 56 -25.37 2.73 -1.52
CA ASN A 56 -25.50 4.18 -1.45
C ASN A 56 -25.16 4.87 -2.79
N ALA A 57 -24.42 4.22 -3.69
CA ALA A 57 -24.14 4.76 -5.02
C ALA A 57 -25.43 5.00 -5.84
N PHE A 58 -26.49 4.22 -5.54
CA PHE A 58 -27.79 4.28 -6.21
C PHE A 58 -28.82 5.17 -5.49
N LYS A 59 -28.44 5.83 -4.38
CA LYS A 59 -29.31 6.67 -3.56
C LYS A 59 -29.00 8.15 -3.72
N PRO A 60 -30.01 9.02 -3.60
CA PRO A 60 -29.76 10.45 -3.46
C PRO A 60 -28.94 10.72 -2.17
N VAL A 61 -28.19 11.81 -2.15
CA VAL A 61 -27.21 12.11 -1.10
C VAL A 61 -27.82 12.11 0.31
N ASN A 62 -29.03 12.66 0.45
CA ASN A 62 -29.75 12.76 1.71
C ASN A 62 -30.31 11.40 2.26
N GLU A 63 -30.24 10.34 1.46
CA GLU A 63 -30.68 8.98 1.85
C GLU A 63 -29.50 8.03 2.08
N ARG A 64 -28.26 8.52 1.87
CA ARG A 64 -27.05 7.73 2.04
C ARG A 64 -26.69 7.58 3.51
N ASN A 65 -26.08 6.43 3.84
CA ASN A 65 -25.61 6.20 5.21
C ASN A 65 -24.47 7.16 5.58
N GLY A 66 -24.52 7.68 6.80
CA GLY A 66 -23.47 8.53 7.38
C GLY A 66 -22.22 7.77 7.83
N TYR A 67 -22.15 6.45 7.60
CA TYR A 67 -20.97 5.63 7.94
C TYR A 67 -20.78 4.48 6.95
N ALA A 68 -19.55 3.95 6.94
CA ALA A 68 -19.21 2.69 6.28
C ALA A 68 -18.54 1.76 7.30
N GLN A 69 -18.83 0.46 7.19
CA GLN A 69 -18.28 -0.55 8.10
C GLN A 69 -18.14 -1.89 7.41
N GLU A 70 -16.97 -2.48 7.53
CA GLU A 70 -16.68 -3.83 7.07
C GLU A 70 -15.89 -4.58 8.14
N TRP A 71 -16.20 -5.86 8.34
CA TRP A 71 -15.44 -6.78 9.15
C TRP A 71 -15.19 -8.06 8.36
N ALA A 72 -13.93 -8.36 8.13
CA ALA A 72 -13.53 -9.45 7.27
C ALA A 72 -12.36 -10.25 7.87
N GLN A 73 -12.31 -11.51 7.47
CA GLN A 73 -11.28 -12.47 7.82
C GLN A 73 -10.49 -12.83 6.56
N GLY A 74 -9.16 -12.81 6.64
CA GLY A 74 -8.28 -13.14 5.52
C GLY A 74 -7.30 -14.26 5.87
N PHE A 75 -7.05 -15.11 4.88
CA PHE A 75 -5.98 -16.12 4.89
C PHE A 75 -5.12 -15.92 3.65
N LEU A 76 -3.83 -15.69 3.85
CA LEU A 76 -2.83 -15.60 2.78
C LEU A 76 -1.83 -16.74 2.99
N LEU A 77 -1.79 -17.66 2.05
CA LEU A 77 -0.78 -18.72 1.98
C LEU A 77 0.30 -18.30 0.99
N ASP A 78 1.53 -18.24 1.44
CA ASP A 78 2.72 -17.87 0.68
C ASP A 78 3.69 -19.05 0.64
N PHE A 79 4.01 -19.52 -0.56
CA PHE A 79 5.00 -20.55 -0.82
C PHE A 79 6.16 -19.98 -1.62
N GLN A 80 7.39 -20.23 -1.16
CA GLN A 80 8.61 -19.89 -1.87
C GLN A 80 9.48 -21.12 -1.93
N SER A 81 9.72 -21.69 -3.11
CA SER A 81 10.69 -22.80 -3.24
C SER A 81 12.12 -22.30 -3.02
N GLY A 82 13.05 -23.19 -2.74
CA GLY A 82 14.46 -22.97 -3.01
C GLY A 82 14.74 -22.89 -4.51
N PHE A 83 15.99 -23.16 -4.89
CA PHE A 83 16.42 -23.20 -6.30
C PHE A 83 17.04 -24.54 -6.63
N THR A 84 16.90 -24.99 -7.89
CA THR A 84 17.65 -26.13 -8.37
C THR A 84 19.16 -25.89 -8.26
N PRO A 85 19.98 -26.94 -8.03
CA PRO A 85 21.44 -26.80 -8.01
C PRO A 85 22.00 -26.40 -9.37
N GLY A 86 23.18 -25.77 -9.37
CA GLY A 86 23.89 -25.36 -10.57
C GLY A 86 24.18 -23.86 -10.64
N ALA A 87 24.91 -23.43 -11.67
CA ALA A 87 25.26 -22.03 -11.90
C ALA A 87 24.02 -21.15 -12.15
N VAL A 88 22.98 -21.75 -12.71
CA VAL A 88 21.65 -21.15 -12.87
C VAL A 88 20.65 -22.04 -12.14
N GLY A 89 19.99 -21.50 -11.12
CA GLY A 89 18.96 -22.19 -10.35
C GLY A 89 17.56 -21.76 -10.80
N LEU A 90 16.64 -22.73 -10.86
CA LEU A 90 15.22 -22.55 -11.13
C LEU A 90 14.42 -22.69 -9.84
N GLY A 91 13.37 -21.93 -9.67
CA GLY A 91 12.45 -22.02 -8.57
C GLY A 91 11.08 -21.44 -8.91
N VAL A 92 10.15 -21.56 -7.95
CA VAL A 92 8.77 -21.06 -8.09
C VAL A 92 8.33 -20.42 -6.78
N ASP A 93 7.62 -19.30 -6.90
CA ASP A 93 6.85 -18.71 -5.80
C ASP A 93 5.37 -18.87 -6.12
N ALA A 94 4.53 -19.09 -5.13
CA ALA A 94 3.08 -19.17 -5.29
C ALA A 94 2.38 -18.57 -4.09
N ASN A 95 1.22 -17.99 -4.30
CA ASN A 95 0.38 -17.48 -3.21
C ASN A 95 -1.08 -17.86 -3.45
N ALA A 96 -1.83 -17.97 -2.36
CA ALA A 96 -3.28 -18.14 -2.40
C ALA A 96 -3.90 -17.26 -1.31
N ILE A 97 -4.97 -16.55 -1.64
CA ILE A 97 -5.76 -15.78 -0.69
C ILE A 97 -7.18 -16.30 -0.58
N LEU A 98 -7.75 -16.17 0.61
CA LEU A 98 -9.17 -16.38 0.89
C LEU A 98 -9.65 -15.30 1.84
N GLY A 99 -10.56 -14.43 1.38
CA GLY A 99 -11.25 -13.43 2.18
C GLY A 99 -12.68 -13.86 2.48
N LEU A 100 -13.09 -13.74 3.74
CA LEU A 100 -14.42 -14.11 4.23
C LEU A 100 -15.07 -12.91 4.92
N LYS A 101 -16.34 -12.65 4.62
CA LYS A 101 -17.13 -11.62 5.29
C LYS A 101 -17.60 -12.08 6.65
N PHE A 102 -17.32 -11.32 7.70
CA PHE A 102 -17.95 -11.49 9.01
C PHE A 102 -19.15 -10.56 9.16
N SER A 103 -19.01 -9.29 8.76
CA SER A 103 -20.10 -8.32 8.80
C SER A 103 -19.85 -7.20 7.79
N ALA A 104 -20.77 -7.01 6.88
CA ALA A 104 -20.89 -5.83 6.03
C ALA A 104 -22.27 -5.85 5.36
N GLY A 105 -22.91 -4.69 5.25
CA GLY A 105 -24.17 -4.52 4.52
C GLY A 105 -23.97 -3.69 3.25
N GLY A 106 -24.88 -3.77 2.28
CA GLY A 106 -24.80 -2.98 1.06
C GLY A 106 -24.69 -1.47 1.33
N GLY A 107 -25.43 -0.96 2.32
CA GLY A 107 -25.38 0.47 2.72
C GLY A 107 -24.13 0.88 3.52
N THR A 108 -23.33 -0.06 3.99
CA THR A 108 -22.12 0.20 4.78
C THR A 108 -20.83 -0.27 4.09
N ALA A 109 -20.94 -0.90 2.90
CA ALA A 109 -19.81 -1.37 2.11
C ALA A 109 -18.98 -0.22 1.52
N GLY A 110 -17.73 -0.53 1.09
CA GLY A 110 -16.86 0.38 0.34
C GLY A 110 -15.56 0.77 1.03
N LEU A 111 -15.20 0.04 2.09
CA LEU A 111 -13.90 0.21 2.76
C LEU A 111 -12.80 -0.67 2.15
N ARG A 112 -13.13 -1.46 1.13
CA ARG A 112 -12.19 -2.28 0.36
C ARG A 112 -11.57 -3.45 1.14
N LEU A 113 -12.27 -4.00 2.12
CA LEU A 113 -11.94 -5.30 2.70
C LEU A 113 -12.60 -6.43 1.92
N LEU A 114 -13.72 -6.14 1.27
CA LEU A 114 -14.55 -7.07 0.49
C LEU A 114 -14.83 -6.48 -0.90
N PRO A 115 -14.93 -7.32 -1.94
CA PRO A 115 -15.42 -6.89 -3.25
C PRO A 115 -16.87 -6.42 -3.15
N ILE A 116 -17.26 -5.51 -4.05
CA ILE A 116 -18.66 -5.04 -4.16
C ILE A 116 -19.21 -5.49 -5.51
N ASP A 117 -20.34 -6.15 -5.50
CA ASP A 117 -21.05 -6.59 -6.69
C ASP A 117 -21.72 -5.42 -7.42
N GLY A 118 -22.21 -5.67 -8.64
CA GLY A 118 -22.85 -4.65 -9.47
C GLY A 118 -24.13 -4.05 -8.87
N ASP A 119 -24.78 -4.73 -7.91
CA ASP A 119 -25.93 -4.23 -7.15
C ASP A 119 -25.55 -3.48 -5.85
N GLY A 120 -24.25 -3.29 -5.61
CA GLY A 120 -23.71 -2.57 -4.46
C GLY A 120 -23.62 -3.41 -3.18
N LYS A 121 -23.77 -4.71 -3.23
CA LYS A 121 -23.63 -5.57 -2.06
C LYS A 121 -22.20 -6.08 -1.90
N PRO A 122 -21.69 -6.20 -0.65
CA PRO A 122 -20.40 -6.82 -0.40
C PRO A 122 -20.48 -8.32 -0.60
N GLY A 123 -19.54 -8.90 -1.34
CA GLY A 123 -19.40 -10.35 -1.51
C GLY A 123 -19.20 -11.05 -0.17
N ASP A 124 -19.69 -12.29 -0.08
CA ASP A 124 -19.55 -13.11 1.13
C ASP A 124 -18.12 -13.67 1.27
N GLU A 125 -17.51 -13.97 0.13
CA GLU A 125 -16.14 -14.47 0.03
C GLU A 125 -15.48 -14.03 -1.28
N TYR A 126 -14.16 -14.08 -1.32
CA TYR A 126 -13.37 -13.97 -2.54
C TYR A 126 -12.02 -14.65 -2.37
N SER A 127 -11.48 -15.14 -3.48
CA SER A 127 -10.24 -15.89 -3.47
C SER A 127 -9.44 -15.62 -4.75
N ARG A 128 -8.13 -15.83 -4.66
CA ARG A 128 -7.19 -15.72 -5.77
C ARG A 128 -5.99 -16.63 -5.54
N VAL A 129 -5.43 -17.12 -6.63
CA VAL A 129 -4.15 -17.86 -6.64
C VAL A 129 -3.22 -17.14 -7.62
N GLY A 130 -1.97 -16.92 -7.21
CA GLY A 130 -0.93 -16.34 -8.03
C GLY A 130 0.34 -17.19 -8.00
N ALA A 131 1.16 -17.11 -9.05
CA ALA A 131 2.45 -17.78 -9.10
C ALA A 131 3.46 -16.98 -9.92
N ALA A 132 4.75 -17.19 -9.63
CA ALA A 132 5.86 -16.67 -10.39
C ALA A 132 6.98 -17.71 -10.52
N LEU A 133 7.52 -17.86 -11.73
CA LEU A 133 8.76 -18.56 -11.96
C LEU A 133 9.93 -17.67 -11.58
N LYS A 134 11.00 -18.26 -11.05
CA LYS A 134 12.21 -17.52 -10.69
C LYS A 134 13.47 -18.23 -11.17
N LEU A 135 14.40 -17.42 -11.68
CA LEU A 135 15.74 -17.81 -12.07
C LEU A 135 16.74 -17.10 -11.16
N ARG A 136 17.72 -17.83 -10.66
CA ARG A 136 18.86 -17.25 -9.93
C ARG A 136 20.13 -17.52 -10.70
N ALA A 137 20.96 -16.49 -10.89
CA ALA A 137 22.34 -16.60 -11.32
C ALA A 137 23.19 -15.79 -10.34
N SER A 138 24.17 -16.45 -9.67
CA SER A 138 24.92 -15.84 -8.56
C SER A 138 23.98 -15.31 -7.47
N LYS A 139 24.05 -14.02 -7.13
CA LYS A 139 23.16 -13.32 -6.18
C LYS A 139 21.99 -12.59 -6.85
N SER A 140 21.86 -12.69 -8.16
CA SER A 140 20.84 -12.01 -8.94
C SER A 140 19.65 -12.92 -9.24
N THR A 141 18.44 -12.37 -9.25
CA THR A 141 17.20 -13.12 -9.47
C THR A 141 16.33 -12.43 -10.51
N LEU A 142 15.87 -13.20 -11.49
CA LEU A 142 14.85 -12.82 -12.45
C LEU A 142 13.56 -13.57 -12.11
N LYS A 143 12.42 -12.85 -11.99
CA LYS A 143 11.10 -13.44 -11.74
C LYS A 143 10.13 -13.07 -12.85
N TYR A 144 9.26 -14.02 -13.23
CA TYR A 144 8.16 -13.79 -14.15
C TYR A 144 6.86 -14.40 -13.59
N GLY A 145 5.82 -13.61 -13.49
CA GLY A 145 4.51 -14.01 -12.97
C GLY A 145 3.93 -12.97 -12.02
N GLU A 146 3.01 -13.39 -11.14
CA GLU A 146 2.41 -12.52 -10.14
C GLU A 146 3.41 -12.21 -9.03
N GLN A 147 3.57 -10.92 -8.72
CA GLN A 147 4.53 -10.39 -7.76
C GLN A 147 3.93 -9.16 -7.05
N MET A 148 4.60 -8.74 -5.98
CA MET A 148 4.23 -7.57 -5.17
C MET A 148 5.39 -6.56 -5.17
N PRO A 149 5.60 -5.80 -6.27
CA PRO A 149 6.67 -4.80 -6.32
C PRO A 149 6.48 -3.74 -5.25
N MET A 150 7.59 -3.29 -4.64
CA MET A 150 7.62 -2.31 -3.54
C MET A 150 8.71 -1.25 -3.79
N THR A 151 8.71 -0.67 -4.98
CA THR A 151 9.62 0.44 -5.32
C THR A 151 8.91 1.78 -5.14
N PRO A 152 9.64 2.90 -4.99
CA PRO A 152 9.00 4.20 -4.80
C PRO A 152 8.11 4.64 -5.97
N VAL A 153 8.39 4.17 -7.19
CA VAL A 153 7.67 4.56 -8.41
C VAL A 153 6.64 3.52 -8.87
N LEU A 154 6.67 2.30 -8.28
CA LEU A 154 5.67 1.25 -8.49
C LEU A 154 5.62 0.37 -7.24
N ALA A 155 4.62 0.58 -6.41
CA ALA A 155 4.43 -0.22 -5.20
C ALA A 155 2.97 -0.63 -5.06
N VAL A 156 2.76 -1.91 -4.72
CA VAL A 156 1.42 -2.44 -4.45
C VAL A 156 0.80 -1.79 -3.21
N ASN A 157 -0.52 -1.81 -3.14
CA ASN A 157 -1.24 -1.38 -1.94
C ASN A 157 -1.26 -2.53 -0.92
N THR A 158 -0.90 -2.23 0.34
CA THR A 158 -0.82 -3.23 1.44
C THR A 158 -1.73 -2.89 2.63
N VAL A 159 -2.56 -1.86 2.52
CA VAL A 159 -3.31 -1.30 3.66
C VAL A 159 -4.72 -1.87 3.83
N ARG A 160 -5.01 -3.00 3.19
CA ARG A 160 -6.30 -3.71 3.28
C ARG A 160 -6.13 -5.15 3.76
N LEU A 161 -7.15 -5.98 3.54
CA LEU A 161 -7.12 -7.38 3.96
C LEU A 161 -5.95 -8.14 3.32
N PHE A 162 -5.78 -7.97 2.01
CA PHE A 162 -4.66 -8.48 1.24
C PHE A 162 -3.92 -7.37 0.49
N PRO A 163 -2.67 -7.59 0.10
CA PRO A 163 -2.00 -6.69 -0.84
C PRO A 163 -2.60 -6.82 -2.24
N SER A 164 -2.49 -5.74 -3.02
CA SER A 164 -2.62 -5.84 -4.47
C SER A 164 -1.41 -6.57 -5.06
N ALA A 165 -1.49 -6.93 -6.34
CA ALA A 165 -0.40 -7.62 -7.04
C ALA A 165 -0.23 -7.09 -8.47
N ALA A 166 0.91 -7.38 -9.08
CA ALA A 166 1.20 -7.10 -10.48
C ALA A 166 1.81 -8.32 -11.15
N THR A 167 1.45 -8.58 -12.41
CA THR A 167 1.97 -9.69 -13.20
C THR A 167 2.91 -9.18 -14.27
N GLY A 168 4.14 -9.69 -14.26
CA GLY A 168 5.19 -9.26 -15.20
C GLY A 168 6.56 -9.82 -14.85
N LEU A 169 7.59 -9.13 -15.32
CA LEU A 169 8.99 -9.49 -15.17
C LEU A 169 9.67 -8.55 -14.16
N GLN A 170 10.46 -9.08 -13.24
CA GLN A 170 11.31 -8.31 -12.33
C GLN A 170 12.71 -8.92 -12.22
N LEU A 171 13.72 -8.08 -12.38
CA LEU A 171 15.13 -8.39 -12.15
C LEU A 171 15.59 -7.71 -10.87
N ASN A 172 16.25 -8.47 -9.98
CA ASN A 172 16.96 -7.96 -8.83
C ASN A 172 18.43 -8.36 -8.94
N VAL A 173 19.35 -7.39 -8.87
CA VAL A 173 20.80 -7.58 -8.97
C VAL A 173 21.44 -7.21 -7.64
N ASN A 174 22.05 -8.20 -6.97
CA ASN A 174 22.67 -8.08 -5.66
C ASN A 174 24.14 -8.50 -5.68
N GLU A 175 24.82 -8.27 -6.81
CA GLU A 175 26.24 -8.66 -7.01
C GLU A 175 27.21 -7.73 -6.27
N PHE A 176 26.79 -6.52 -5.94
CA PHE A 176 27.63 -5.48 -5.37
C PHE A 176 27.35 -5.35 -3.86
N ASP A 177 28.37 -5.20 -3.03
CA ASP A 177 28.22 -5.22 -1.55
C ASP A 177 27.44 -4.00 -1.11
N ASN A 178 27.36 -2.91 -1.44
CA ASN A 178 26.59 -1.79 -0.88
C ASN A 178 25.49 -1.29 -1.84
N PHE A 179 25.26 -2.01 -2.94
CA PHE A 179 24.43 -1.53 -4.02
C PHE A 179 23.50 -2.61 -4.54
N THR A 180 22.21 -2.34 -4.56
CA THR A 180 21.17 -3.19 -5.14
C THR A 180 20.59 -2.48 -6.35
N LEU A 181 20.48 -3.18 -7.49
CA LEU A 181 19.75 -2.71 -8.66
C LEU A 181 18.50 -3.54 -8.86
N GLU A 182 17.45 -2.90 -9.31
CA GLU A 182 16.20 -3.57 -9.66
C GLU A 182 15.54 -2.92 -10.89
N ALA A 183 14.91 -3.77 -11.71
CA ALA A 183 14.12 -3.33 -12.85
C ALA A 183 12.89 -4.22 -12.98
N GLY A 184 11.79 -3.65 -13.47
CA GLY A 184 10.55 -4.41 -13.65
C GLY A 184 9.72 -3.87 -14.81
N HIS A 185 8.96 -4.80 -15.42
CA HIS A 185 7.96 -4.49 -16.44
C HIS A 185 6.73 -5.35 -16.19
N TYR A 186 5.58 -4.72 -15.97
CA TYR A 186 4.34 -5.36 -15.60
C TYR A 186 3.23 -4.95 -16.57
N THR A 187 2.40 -5.91 -16.97
CA THR A 187 1.35 -5.71 -17.96
C THR A 187 -0.06 -5.95 -17.41
N LYS A 188 -0.15 -6.45 -16.18
CA LYS A 188 -1.42 -6.72 -15.50
C LYS A 188 -1.31 -6.42 -14.03
N GLN A 189 -2.45 -6.14 -13.40
CA GLN A 189 -2.56 -5.92 -11.96
C GLN A 189 -3.78 -6.60 -11.36
N THR A 190 -3.78 -6.71 -10.04
CA THR A 190 -4.90 -7.20 -9.23
C THR A 190 -5.12 -6.25 -8.07
N GLY A 191 -6.36 -5.79 -7.88
CA GLY A 191 -6.76 -4.95 -6.75
C GLY A 191 -6.75 -5.70 -5.40
N VAL A 192 -6.79 -4.95 -4.31
CA VAL A 192 -6.77 -5.48 -2.92
C VAL A 192 -8.00 -6.33 -2.57
N ASP A 193 -9.12 -6.05 -3.22
CA ASP A 193 -10.44 -6.66 -3.02
C ASP A 193 -10.94 -7.36 -4.29
N SER A 194 -10.04 -7.88 -5.11
CA SER A 194 -10.36 -8.49 -6.41
C SER A 194 -9.89 -9.93 -6.50
N SER A 195 -10.70 -10.77 -7.17
CA SER A 195 -10.32 -12.09 -7.67
C SER A 195 -9.77 -12.05 -9.11
N ASN A 196 -9.92 -10.90 -9.80
CA ASN A 196 -9.42 -10.74 -11.17
C ASN A 196 -7.93 -10.43 -11.16
N SER A 197 -7.13 -11.18 -11.92
CA SER A 197 -5.67 -11.08 -11.99
C SER A 197 -5.13 -10.52 -13.31
N ASP A 198 -6.01 -9.98 -14.18
CA ASP A 198 -5.63 -9.48 -15.50
C ASP A 198 -6.13 -8.07 -15.81
N ASP A 199 -6.43 -7.28 -14.79
CA ASP A 199 -6.83 -5.89 -14.92
C ASP A 199 -5.66 -5.01 -15.40
N LYS A 200 -6.01 -3.91 -16.06
CA LYS A 200 -5.06 -2.86 -16.46
C LYS A 200 -4.73 -1.94 -15.29
N PHE A 201 -3.56 -1.32 -15.34
CA PHE A 201 -3.16 -0.30 -14.35
C PHE A 201 -4.08 0.91 -14.42
N THR A 202 -4.17 1.62 -13.31
CA THR A 202 -4.89 2.89 -13.15
C THR A 202 -3.98 3.93 -12.50
N THR A 203 -4.54 5.06 -12.11
CA THR A 203 -3.87 6.07 -11.27
C THR A 203 -4.75 6.41 -10.07
N ASP A 204 -4.18 7.08 -9.07
CA ASP A 204 -4.96 7.46 -7.89
C ASP A 204 -5.83 8.70 -8.14
N TYR A 205 -5.37 9.63 -8.98
CA TYR A 205 -6.03 10.91 -9.19
C TYR A 205 -6.76 11.04 -10.53
N ALA A 206 -6.08 10.73 -11.65
CA ALA A 206 -6.62 11.02 -12.97
C ALA A 206 -7.85 10.18 -13.31
N LEU A 207 -8.94 10.85 -13.68
CA LEU A 207 -10.22 10.24 -14.02
C LEU A 207 -10.77 10.82 -15.32
N LYS A 208 -11.53 10.02 -16.07
CA LYS A 208 -12.37 10.50 -17.16
C LYS A 208 -13.52 11.34 -16.59
N ARG A 209 -14.10 12.19 -17.42
CA ARG A 209 -15.35 12.89 -17.08
C ARG A 209 -16.42 11.87 -16.67
N GLY A 210 -17.07 12.12 -15.53
CA GLY A 210 -18.00 11.16 -14.92
C GLY A 210 -17.37 10.22 -13.90
N GLY A 211 -16.06 10.37 -13.60
CA GLY A 211 -15.40 9.67 -12.50
C GLY A 211 -14.89 8.26 -12.83
N THR A 212 -14.91 7.85 -14.11
CA THR A 212 -14.38 6.56 -14.53
C THR A 212 -12.85 6.58 -14.56
N ALA A 213 -12.21 5.52 -14.05
CA ALA A 213 -10.76 5.36 -14.12
C ALA A 213 -10.24 5.31 -15.56
N ILE A 214 -9.06 5.89 -15.78
CA ILE A 214 -8.28 5.69 -17.01
C ILE A 214 -7.44 4.43 -16.82
N THR A 215 -7.32 3.62 -17.86
CA THR A 215 -6.56 2.36 -17.80
C THR A 215 -5.33 2.44 -18.70
N TYR A 216 -4.25 1.78 -18.26
CA TYR A 216 -2.93 1.79 -18.90
C TYR A 216 -2.44 0.35 -19.07
N ASP A 217 -1.77 0.07 -20.18
CA ASP A 217 -1.42 -1.29 -20.58
C ASP A 217 -0.21 -1.84 -19.83
N SER A 218 0.74 -1.00 -19.44
CA SER A 218 1.91 -1.44 -18.70
C SER A 218 2.47 -0.38 -17.74
N ALA A 219 3.21 -0.88 -16.75
CA ALA A 219 4.02 -0.08 -15.83
C ALA A 219 5.42 -0.67 -15.73
N SER A 220 6.44 0.18 -15.79
CA SER A 220 7.85 -0.24 -15.76
C SER A 220 8.64 0.60 -14.79
N PHE A 221 9.72 0.05 -14.27
CA PHE A 221 10.68 0.81 -13.48
C PHE A 221 12.10 0.28 -13.65
N ILE A 222 13.06 1.13 -13.36
CA ILE A 222 14.46 0.80 -13.13
C ILE A 222 14.99 1.69 -12.00
N GLY A 223 15.83 1.14 -11.15
CA GLY A 223 16.44 1.93 -10.08
C GLY A 223 17.37 1.12 -9.22
N GLY A 224 17.81 1.74 -8.13
CA GLY A 224 18.70 1.08 -7.20
C GLY A 224 18.83 1.84 -5.89
N ARG A 225 19.42 1.14 -4.93
CA ARG A 225 19.69 1.64 -3.59
C ARG A 225 21.15 1.43 -3.25
N TYR A 226 21.74 2.43 -2.62
CA TYR A 226 23.07 2.39 -2.05
C TYR A 226 22.98 2.54 -0.55
N GLN A 227 23.66 1.67 0.20
CA GLN A 227 23.70 1.70 1.65
C GLN A 227 25.14 1.56 2.13
N GLN A 228 25.65 2.56 2.83
CA GLN A 228 26.96 2.51 3.47
C GLN A 228 26.92 3.19 4.84
N GLY A 229 27.16 2.41 5.89
CA GLY A 229 27.08 2.92 7.25
C GLY A 229 25.73 3.56 7.53
N ASN A 230 25.75 4.81 7.90
CA ASN A 230 24.56 5.59 8.28
C ASN A 230 23.89 6.31 7.08
N LEU A 231 24.45 6.19 5.87
CA LEU A 231 23.94 6.81 4.65
C LEU A 231 23.19 5.77 3.78
N SER A 232 21.98 6.12 3.37
CA SER A 232 21.22 5.40 2.36
C SER A 232 20.79 6.35 1.25
N LEU A 233 21.00 5.95 0.00
CA LEU A 233 20.58 6.69 -1.18
C LEU A 233 19.70 5.78 -2.04
N ALA A 234 18.71 6.34 -2.73
CA ALA A 234 17.92 5.62 -3.71
C ALA A 234 17.60 6.50 -4.92
N LEU A 235 17.68 5.92 -6.12
CA LEU A 235 17.31 6.58 -7.36
C LEU A 235 16.48 5.61 -8.20
N TYR A 236 15.31 6.07 -8.68
CA TYR A 236 14.41 5.30 -9.52
C TYR A 236 13.85 6.13 -10.67
N ALA A 237 13.62 5.46 -11.78
CA ALA A 237 12.81 5.97 -12.88
C ALA A 237 11.65 4.98 -13.11
N GLY A 238 10.43 5.47 -13.12
CA GLY A 238 9.21 4.74 -13.41
C GLY A 238 8.54 5.27 -14.67
N GLN A 239 7.81 4.40 -15.34
CA GLN A 239 6.98 4.74 -16.49
C GLN A 239 5.61 4.09 -16.30
N LEU A 240 4.55 4.88 -16.46
CA LEU A 240 3.22 4.38 -16.76
C LEU A 240 2.98 4.63 -18.25
N GLU A 241 2.75 3.56 -19.00
CA GLU A 241 2.69 3.61 -20.46
C GLU A 241 1.65 4.63 -20.97
N ASP A 242 2.07 5.45 -21.93
CA ASP A 242 1.23 6.51 -22.51
C ASP A 242 0.65 7.53 -21.50
N ALA A 243 1.19 7.60 -20.27
CA ALA A 243 0.79 8.56 -19.24
C ALA A 243 1.94 9.48 -18.83
N TRP A 244 2.95 8.93 -18.16
CA TRP A 244 4.07 9.72 -17.63
C TRP A 244 5.36 8.92 -17.43
N HIS A 245 6.46 9.67 -17.29
CA HIS A 245 7.68 9.26 -16.60
C HIS A 245 7.69 9.89 -15.21
N GLN A 246 8.07 9.09 -14.21
CA GLN A 246 8.22 9.54 -12.83
C GLN A 246 9.60 9.17 -12.30
N TYR A 247 10.37 10.17 -11.90
CA TYR A 247 11.70 10.01 -11.32
C TYR A 247 11.61 10.22 -9.82
N TYR A 248 12.35 9.41 -9.08
CA TYR A 248 12.41 9.48 -7.62
C TYR A 248 13.85 9.51 -7.14
N GLY A 249 14.12 10.38 -6.17
CA GLY A 249 15.38 10.43 -5.42
C GLY A 249 15.10 10.41 -3.92
N ASN A 250 15.95 9.69 -3.17
CA ASN A 250 15.91 9.68 -1.72
C ASN A 250 17.32 9.73 -1.14
N SER A 251 17.46 10.43 -0.02
CA SER A 251 18.65 10.43 0.82
C SER A 251 18.25 10.33 2.28
N LYS A 252 18.77 9.30 2.97
CA LYS A 252 18.61 9.12 4.43
C LYS A 252 19.97 9.15 5.09
N TYR A 253 20.06 9.85 6.20
CA TYR A 253 21.27 9.90 7.01
C TYR A 253 20.89 9.83 8.50
N THR A 254 21.59 8.97 9.25
CA THR A 254 21.41 8.87 10.70
C THR A 254 22.70 9.30 11.39
N TYR A 255 22.61 10.34 12.20
CA TYR A 255 23.69 10.81 13.05
C TYR A 255 23.50 10.29 14.48
N ALA A 256 24.43 9.45 14.94
CA ALA A 256 24.48 9.01 16.32
C ALA A 256 25.13 10.12 17.17
N ILE A 257 24.43 10.56 18.22
CA ILE A 257 24.95 11.56 19.17
C ILE A 257 25.70 10.83 20.28
N ASP A 258 25.08 9.78 20.85
CA ASP A 258 25.66 8.88 21.85
C ASP A 258 24.97 7.49 21.79
N GLU A 259 25.23 6.61 22.76
CA GLU A 259 24.67 5.24 22.87
C GLU A 259 23.17 5.20 23.07
N GLY A 260 22.41 6.19 22.98
CA GLY A 260 20.95 6.15 23.14
C GLY A 260 20.25 7.23 22.35
N GLN A 261 21.03 8.13 21.74
CA GLN A 261 20.50 9.31 21.09
C GLN A 261 20.95 9.39 19.64
N ARG A 262 19.99 9.63 18.75
CA ARG A 262 20.26 9.81 17.31
C ARG A 262 19.33 10.82 16.69
N ILE A 263 19.81 11.45 15.62
CA ILE A 263 19.01 12.26 14.71
C ILE A 263 19.02 11.59 13.35
N ALA A 264 17.86 11.38 12.78
CA ALA A 264 17.71 10.85 11.42
C ALA A 264 17.09 11.92 10.51
N PHE A 265 17.66 12.03 9.32
CA PHE A 265 17.17 12.88 8.24
C PHE A 265 16.69 12.00 7.10
N ASP A 266 15.56 12.35 6.46
CA ASP A 266 15.03 11.65 5.29
C ASP A 266 14.49 12.68 4.30
N PHE A 267 15.06 12.73 3.11
CA PHE A 267 14.63 13.59 2.01
C PHE A 267 14.13 12.72 0.86
N ASN A 268 12.94 13.04 0.37
CA ASN A 268 12.31 12.37 -0.78
C ASN A 268 11.96 13.43 -1.82
N ILE A 269 12.16 13.13 -3.09
CA ILE A 269 11.78 13.98 -4.21
C ILE A 269 11.24 13.14 -5.37
N TYR A 270 10.12 13.59 -5.93
CA TYR A 270 9.53 13.09 -7.17
C TYR A 270 9.54 14.16 -8.25
N ARG A 271 9.79 13.75 -9.48
CA ARG A 271 9.59 14.55 -10.69
C ARG A 271 8.74 13.75 -11.66
N THR A 272 7.55 14.26 -11.99
CA THR A 272 6.59 13.61 -12.90
C THR A 272 6.38 14.47 -14.14
N LEU A 273 6.52 13.86 -15.31
CA LEU A 273 6.35 14.51 -16.62
C LEU A 273 5.50 13.61 -17.50
N ASN A 274 4.53 14.17 -18.22
CA ASN A 274 3.72 13.40 -19.15
C ASN A 274 4.57 12.76 -20.27
N TYR A 275 4.10 11.62 -20.76
CA TYR A 275 4.81 10.82 -21.77
C TYR A 275 3.81 10.14 -22.72
N GLY A 276 4.30 9.87 -23.95
CA GLY A 276 3.56 9.15 -24.98
C GLY A 276 2.28 9.90 -25.38
N LYS A 277 1.16 9.20 -25.43
CA LYS A 277 -0.15 9.77 -25.80
C LYS A 277 -0.75 10.67 -24.71
N SER A 278 -0.09 10.77 -23.56
CA SER A 278 -0.55 11.55 -22.40
C SER A 278 -2.02 11.27 -22.05
N LEU A 279 -2.37 10.00 -21.88
CA LEU A 279 -3.75 9.55 -21.60
C LEU A 279 -4.30 10.11 -20.29
N ALA A 280 -3.44 10.48 -19.34
CA ALA A 280 -3.80 11.23 -18.14
C ALA A 280 -3.79 12.77 -18.36
N GLY A 281 -3.62 13.24 -19.61
CA GLY A 281 -3.36 14.64 -19.92
C GLY A 281 -1.94 15.08 -19.57
N THR A 282 -1.70 16.39 -19.66
CA THR A 282 -0.40 16.96 -19.31
C THR A 282 -0.21 16.94 -17.80
N ILE A 283 0.97 16.56 -17.34
CA ILE A 283 1.41 16.66 -15.95
C ILE A 283 2.85 17.17 -15.89
N ASN A 284 3.10 18.12 -15.00
CA ASN A 284 4.41 18.70 -14.75
C ASN A 284 4.53 18.99 -13.26
N ASN A 285 4.87 17.99 -12.48
CA ASN A 285 4.87 18.06 -11.04
C ASN A 285 6.26 17.79 -10.46
N THR A 286 6.65 18.56 -9.44
CA THR A 286 7.81 18.30 -8.58
C THR A 286 7.36 18.28 -7.12
N SER A 287 7.40 17.13 -6.49
CA SER A 287 6.96 16.94 -5.12
C SER A 287 8.10 16.47 -4.25
N TRP A 288 8.21 16.99 -3.03
CA TRP A 288 9.26 16.59 -2.12
C TRP A 288 8.81 16.62 -0.67
N SER A 289 9.49 15.84 0.17
CA SER A 289 9.34 15.87 1.62
C SER A 289 10.70 15.81 2.31
N PHE A 290 10.80 16.47 3.44
CA PHE A 290 11.96 16.40 4.32
C PHE A 290 11.50 16.13 5.75
N SER A 291 12.11 15.15 6.40
CA SER A 291 11.84 14.82 7.80
C SER A 291 13.12 14.86 8.64
N THR A 292 12.95 15.28 9.89
CA THR A 292 13.95 15.18 10.94
C THR A 292 13.32 14.44 12.12
N ALA A 293 13.97 13.38 12.59
CA ALA A 293 13.53 12.60 13.73
C ALA A 293 14.61 12.52 14.80
N TYR A 294 14.31 12.91 16.02
CA TYR A 294 15.19 12.75 17.18
C TYR A 294 14.69 11.58 18.02
N THR A 295 15.58 10.63 18.30
CA THR A 295 15.30 9.47 19.14
C THR A 295 16.17 9.49 20.38
N THR A 296 15.54 9.25 21.55
CA THR A 296 16.23 9.05 22.84
C THR A 296 15.47 8.03 23.68
N GLY A 297 16.16 6.98 24.14
CA GLY A 297 15.50 5.86 24.79
C GLY A 297 14.38 5.29 23.92
N GLY A 298 13.18 5.10 24.49
CA GLY A 298 11.99 4.64 23.74
C GLY A 298 11.26 5.74 22.96
N HIS A 299 11.66 7.01 23.07
CA HIS A 299 10.95 8.16 22.49
C HIS A 299 11.52 8.51 21.10
N THR A 300 10.64 8.80 20.13
CA THR A 300 11.03 9.43 18.86
C THR A 300 10.09 10.60 18.56
N LEU A 301 10.64 11.79 18.39
CA LEU A 301 9.91 12.97 17.94
C LEU A 301 10.33 13.33 16.52
N SER A 302 9.37 13.48 15.61
CA SER A 302 9.64 13.79 14.21
C SER A 302 8.88 15.02 13.74
N VAL A 303 9.54 15.86 12.94
CA VAL A 303 8.94 16.97 12.19
C VAL A 303 9.14 16.70 10.71
N ILE A 304 8.05 16.78 9.94
CA ILE A 304 8.08 16.53 8.50
C ILE A 304 7.45 17.72 7.78
N HIS A 305 8.11 18.17 6.71
CA HIS A 305 7.55 19.13 5.76
C HIS A 305 7.45 18.48 4.39
N GLN A 306 6.33 18.74 3.69
CA GLN A 306 6.09 18.25 2.34
C GLN A 306 5.56 19.39 1.47
N ARG A 307 5.99 19.43 0.22
CA ARG A 307 5.57 20.40 -0.78
C ARG A 307 5.28 19.71 -2.11
N ILE A 308 4.13 20.04 -2.68
CA ILE A 308 3.73 19.67 -4.02
C ILE A 308 3.84 20.94 -4.88
N ASN A 309 4.64 20.90 -5.95
CA ASN A 309 4.80 22.02 -6.87
C ASN A 309 4.31 21.59 -8.26
N GLY A 310 3.21 22.17 -8.70
CA GLY A 310 2.55 21.91 -9.98
C GLY A 310 1.05 22.10 -9.86
N ASP A 311 0.41 22.39 -10.98
CA ASP A 311 -1.03 22.61 -11.07
C ASP A 311 -1.82 21.28 -11.09
N GLU A 312 -1.11 20.14 -11.23
CA GLU A 312 -1.61 18.79 -11.02
C GLU A 312 -1.06 18.21 -9.70
N PRO A 313 -1.81 17.31 -9.05
CA PRO A 313 -1.34 16.63 -7.83
C PRO A 313 -0.13 15.72 -8.11
N LEU A 314 0.60 15.31 -7.07
CA LEU A 314 1.46 14.15 -7.19
C LEU A 314 0.58 12.91 -7.36
N ASP A 315 0.55 12.35 -8.57
CA ASP A 315 -0.19 11.12 -8.87
C ASP A 315 0.77 9.92 -8.90
N TRP A 316 0.23 8.71 -8.73
CA TRP A 316 0.98 7.46 -8.75
C TRP A 316 0.15 6.30 -9.31
N ILE A 317 0.83 5.21 -9.60
CA ILE A 317 0.22 4.01 -10.21
C ILE A 317 -0.82 3.42 -9.27
N GLY A 318 -2.01 3.14 -9.81
CA GLY A 318 -3.14 2.55 -9.14
C GLY A 318 -3.34 1.07 -9.50
N PHE A 319 -3.92 0.35 -8.55
CA PHE A 319 -4.29 -1.05 -8.66
C PHE A 319 -5.81 -1.16 -8.53
N GLY A 320 -6.49 -1.14 -9.67
CA GLY A 320 -7.95 -1.11 -9.71
C GLY A 320 -8.49 0.24 -9.23
N THR A 321 -9.26 0.21 -8.16
CA THR A 321 -9.95 1.38 -7.61
C THR A 321 -9.18 2.06 -6.48
N MET A 322 -7.98 1.62 -6.16
CA MET A 322 -7.09 2.20 -5.16
C MET A 322 -5.73 2.50 -5.76
N GLY A 323 -5.14 3.61 -5.36
CA GLY A 323 -3.71 3.87 -5.57
C GLY A 323 -2.85 2.80 -4.91
N GLY A 324 -1.68 2.54 -5.47
CA GLY A 324 -0.62 1.81 -4.81
C GLY A 324 -0.10 2.57 -3.58
N THR A 325 1.03 2.15 -3.07
CA THR A 325 1.72 2.86 -1.99
C THR A 325 2.62 3.96 -2.57
N ILE A 326 2.54 5.17 -2.03
CA ILE A 326 3.44 6.29 -2.36
C ILE A 326 4.43 6.55 -1.22
N THR A 327 5.69 6.79 -1.57
CA THR A 327 6.78 7.01 -0.60
C THR A 327 7.05 8.50 -0.46
N ILE A 328 6.24 9.19 0.35
CA ILE A 328 6.44 10.61 0.67
C ILE A 328 6.03 10.88 2.13
N GLY A 329 6.61 11.88 2.77
CA GLY A 329 6.59 12.05 4.23
C GLY A 329 5.21 12.18 4.87
N ASN A 330 4.26 12.86 4.22
CA ASN A 330 2.93 13.14 4.75
C ASN A 330 1.81 12.27 4.15
N ALA A 331 2.15 11.19 3.42
CA ALA A 331 1.17 10.16 3.09
C ALA A 331 0.84 9.35 4.36
N VAL A 332 -0.37 9.57 4.91
CA VAL A 332 -0.74 9.06 6.23
C VAL A 332 -1.90 8.06 6.18
N GLN A 333 -2.75 7.96 7.20
CA GLN A 333 -3.71 6.88 7.28
C GLN A 333 -4.90 7.03 6.31
N TYR A 334 -5.39 8.26 6.15
CA TYR A 334 -6.55 8.57 5.31
C TYR A 334 -6.17 9.47 4.14
N ALA A 335 -5.52 10.60 4.39
CA ALA A 335 -5.09 11.55 3.36
C ALA A 335 -3.60 11.39 3.00
N THR A 336 -3.22 11.84 1.82
CA THR A 336 -1.83 11.75 1.32
C THR A 336 -1.13 13.11 1.28
N PHE A 337 -1.88 14.21 1.43
CA PHE A 337 -1.35 15.58 1.37
C PHE A 337 -0.58 15.84 0.08
N THR A 338 -1.13 15.38 -1.05
CA THR A 338 -0.48 15.37 -2.37
C THR A 338 -1.25 16.16 -3.42
N GLU A 339 -2.13 17.08 -3.00
CA GLU A 339 -2.90 17.93 -3.88
C GLU A 339 -2.02 18.97 -4.60
N ALA A 340 -2.52 19.48 -5.75
CA ALA A 340 -1.84 20.51 -6.52
C ALA A 340 -1.48 21.72 -5.64
N ASN A 341 -0.24 22.19 -5.72
CA ASN A 341 0.30 23.34 -4.98
C ASN A 341 0.26 23.23 -3.45
N GLU A 342 -0.07 22.07 -2.89
CA GLU A 342 -0.18 21.85 -1.46
C GLU A 342 1.16 21.93 -0.73
N ARG A 343 1.14 22.52 0.47
CA ARG A 343 2.21 22.44 1.46
C ARG A 343 1.67 21.88 2.76
N SER A 344 2.40 20.98 3.39
CA SER A 344 1.96 20.34 4.62
C SER A 344 3.08 20.17 5.64
N TRP A 345 2.68 20.19 6.92
CA TRP A 345 3.54 19.98 8.06
C TRP A 345 2.99 18.88 8.95
N GLN A 346 3.87 18.02 9.45
CA GLN A 346 3.54 16.97 10.40
C GLN A 346 4.42 17.06 11.64
N LEU A 347 3.79 16.91 12.81
CA LEU A 347 4.45 16.57 14.06
C LEU A 347 4.04 15.15 14.42
N ARG A 348 5.02 14.29 14.70
CA ARG A 348 4.82 12.88 15.04
C ARG A 348 5.61 12.50 16.26
N TYR A 349 4.99 11.72 17.14
CA TYR A 349 5.60 11.13 18.30
C TYR A 349 5.37 9.62 18.30
N ASP A 350 6.46 8.86 18.50
CA ASP A 350 6.44 7.41 18.65
C ASP A 350 7.05 7.03 20.00
N TYR A 351 6.52 5.98 20.63
CA TYR A 351 7.05 5.42 21.85
C TYR A 351 7.15 3.90 21.76
N ASP A 352 8.36 3.37 22.03
CA ASP A 352 8.63 1.93 22.16
C ASP A 352 8.65 1.57 23.65
N PHE A 353 7.66 0.79 24.09
CA PHE A 353 7.50 0.39 25.48
C PHE A 353 8.53 -0.67 25.94
N ALA A 354 9.37 -1.20 25.05
CA ALA A 354 10.50 -2.03 25.42
C ALA A 354 11.39 -1.31 26.46
N ALA A 355 11.51 0.01 26.37
CA ALA A 355 12.20 0.85 27.34
C ALA A 355 11.58 0.80 28.77
N LEU A 356 10.32 0.38 28.90
CA LEU A 356 9.62 0.17 30.18
C LEU A 356 9.42 -1.32 30.50
N GLY A 357 10.13 -2.23 29.82
CA GLY A 357 10.04 -3.68 30.04
C GLY A 357 8.81 -4.34 29.40
N ILE A 358 8.13 -3.69 28.43
CA ILE A 358 7.00 -4.24 27.70
C ILE A 358 7.37 -4.34 26.21
N PRO A 359 8.26 -5.29 25.83
CA PRO A 359 8.68 -5.45 24.44
C PRO A 359 7.49 -5.85 23.55
N GLY A 360 7.47 -5.32 22.33
CA GLY A 360 6.39 -5.55 21.37
C GLY A 360 5.21 -4.60 21.47
N LEU A 361 5.09 -3.81 22.54
CA LEU A 361 4.10 -2.73 22.63
C LEU A 361 4.70 -1.45 22.05
N SER A 362 3.98 -0.81 21.14
CA SER A 362 4.33 0.48 20.55
C SER A 362 3.14 1.40 20.44
N PHE A 363 3.40 2.70 20.54
CA PHE A 363 2.41 3.76 20.38
C PHE A 363 2.92 4.78 19.36
N MET A 364 2.02 5.32 18.55
CA MET A 364 2.27 6.45 17.66
C MET A 364 1.10 7.42 17.69
N THR A 365 1.41 8.70 17.74
CA THR A 365 0.45 9.75 17.44
C THR A 365 1.07 10.78 16.52
N ARG A 366 0.25 11.37 15.64
CA ARG A 366 0.69 12.45 14.73
C ARG A 366 -0.45 13.40 14.44
N TYR A 367 -0.07 14.63 14.13
CA TYR A 367 -0.93 15.66 13.61
C TYR A 367 -0.31 16.25 12.35
N ILE A 368 -1.09 16.29 11.28
CA ILE A 368 -0.69 16.83 9.99
C ILE A 368 -1.66 17.92 9.59
N ARG A 369 -1.15 19.01 9.04
CA ARG A 369 -1.93 20.08 8.44
C ARG A 369 -1.39 20.41 7.05
N GLY A 370 -2.28 20.48 6.07
CA GLY A 370 -2.04 20.93 4.70
C GLY A 370 -2.82 22.19 4.38
N ASP A 371 -2.25 23.07 3.58
CA ASP A 371 -2.87 24.27 3.07
C ASP A 371 -2.34 24.64 1.68
N GLY A 372 -2.94 25.65 1.05
CA GLY A 372 -2.51 26.22 -0.21
C GLY A 372 -2.81 25.32 -1.43
N MET A 373 -3.77 24.39 -1.32
CA MET A 373 -4.21 23.59 -2.44
C MET A 373 -4.89 24.49 -3.48
N ASP A 374 -4.40 24.40 -4.71
CA ASP A 374 -4.90 25.14 -5.85
C ASP A 374 -4.62 24.38 -7.14
N ASN A 375 -5.67 24.02 -7.87
CA ASN A 375 -5.61 23.45 -9.21
C ASN A 375 -6.39 24.29 -10.24
N SER A 376 -6.71 25.53 -9.89
CA SER A 376 -7.49 26.44 -10.77
C SER A 376 -6.77 26.78 -12.08
N HIS A 377 -5.45 26.69 -12.09
CA HIS A 377 -4.62 26.90 -13.27
C HIS A 377 -4.39 25.62 -14.09
N SER A 378 -4.83 24.46 -13.60
CA SER A 378 -4.74 23.22 -14.37
C SER A 378 -5.74 23.25 -15.55
N HIS A 379 -5.22 23.07 -16.74
CA HIS A 379 -6.00 22.84 -17.96
C HIS A 379 -6.23 21.36 -18.25
N ASN A 380 -5.79 20.46 -17.34
CA ASN A 380 -5.90 19.03 -17.51
C ASN A 380 -7.30 18.52 -17.08
N PRO A 381 -8.16 18.10 -18.04
CA PRO A 381 -9.53 17.71 -17.74
C PRO A 381 -9.64 16.44 -16.90
N TYR A 382 -8.58 15.64 -16.83
CA TYR A 382 -8.58 14.38 -16.06
C TYR A 382 -8.28 14.60 -14.58
N TYR A 383 -7.51 15.64 -14.24
CA TYR A 383 -7.23 16.03 -12.85
C TYR A 383 -8.28 16.99 -12.29
N THR A 384 -8.97 17.74 -13.13
CA THR A 384 -10.07 18.63 -12.73
C THR A 384 -11.46 17.97 -12.83
N ALA A 385 -11.54 16.69 -13.28
CA ALA A 385 -12.80 15.98 -13.51
C ALA A 385 -13.67 15.83 -12.27
N ARG A 386 -13.06 15.71 -11.09
CA ARG A 386 -13.75 15.46 -9.82
C ARG A 386 -14.01 16.75 -9.05
N TYR A 387 -13.05 17.65 -9.01
CA TYR A 387 -13.10 18.91 -8.24
C TYR A 387 -12.12 19.94 -8.81
N VAL A 388 -12.47 21.20 -8.59
CA VAL A 388 -11.55 22.35 -8.75
C VAL A 388 -11.62 23.12 -7.45
N TYR A 389 -10.48 23.48 -6.90
CA TYR A 389 -10.43 24.26 -5.65
C TYR A 389 -10.94 25.67 -5.88
N ASP A 390 -11.84 26.11 -4.98
CA ASP A 390 -12.33 27.46 -4.92
C ASP A 390 -11.22 28.36 -4.35
N THR A 391 -10.67 29.23 -5.17
CA THR A 391 -9.57 30.13 -4.80
C THR A 391 -9.98 31.24 -3.83
N ASP A 392 -11.29 31.52 -3.72
CA ASP A 392 -11.81 32.47 -2.74
C ASP A 392 -11.88 31.90 -1.32
N LYS A 393 -11.57 30.61 -1.16
CA LYS A 393 -11.51 29.94 0.13
C LYS A 393 -10.08 29.69 0.58
N ASP A 394 -9.87 29.72 1.90
CA ASP A 394 -8.66 29.24 2.55
C ASP A 394 -8.67 27.71 2.55
N ASN A 395 -8.25 27.10 1.41
CA ASN A 395 -8.21 25.66 1.23
C ASN A 395 -7.19 25.04 2.18
N LYS A 396 -7.68 24.26 3.11
CA LYS A 396 -6.87 23.57 4.12
C LYS A 396 -7.53 22.31 4.63
N HIS A 397 -6.73 21.40 5.12
CA HIS A 397 -7.20 20.23 5.83
C HIS A 397 -6.19 19.80 6.88
N TRP A 398 -6.62 18.91 7.77
CA TRP A 398 -5.75 18.30 8.76
C TRP A 398 -6.18 16.88 9.07
N GLU A 399 -5.22 16.09 9.50
CA GLU A 399 -5.44 14.72 9.97
C GLU A 399 -4.70 14.50 11.30
N ARG A 400 -5.37 13.80 12.22
CA ARG A 400 -4.77 13.31 13.46
C ARG A 400 -4.91 11.80 13.51
N ASN A 401 -3.82 11.11 13.84
CA ASN A 401 -3.82 9.66 14.01
C ASN A 401 -3.35 9.24 15.39
N PHE A 402 -3.92 8.10 15.85
CA PHE A 402 -3.39 7.28 16.93
C PHE A 402 -3.22 5.85 16.41
N ASP A 403 -2.15 5.19 16.85
CA ASP A 403 -1.82 3.82 16.46
C ASP A 403 -1.19 3.13 17.68
N ILE A 404 -1.80 2.04 18.16
CA ILE A 404 -1.27 1.21 19.22
C ILE A 404 -1.13 -0.19 18.65
N LYS A 405 0.04 -0.78 18.78
CA LYS A 405 0.31 -2.15 18.33
C LYS A 405 1.00 -2.94 19.43
N TYR A 406 0.55 -4.17 19.65
CA TYR A 406 1.22 -5.14 20.49
C TYR A 406 1.52 -6.41 19.66
N VAL A 407 2.74 -6.94 19.79
CA VAL A 407 3.20 -8.18 19.16
C VAL A 407 3.63 -9.13 20.26
N ILE A 408 3.09 -10.34 20.28
CA ILE A 408 3.47 -11.39 21.25
C ILE A 408 4.90 -11.86 20.93
N GLN A 409 5.77 -11.83 21.95
CA GLN A 409 7.21 -12.01 21.77
C GLN A 409 7.66 -13.47 21.83
N SER A 410 6.88 -14.37 22.46
CA SER A 410 7.29 -15.75 22.69
C SER A 410 6.09 -16.70 22.85
N GLY A 411 6.35 -17.99 22.93
CA GLY A 411 5.35 -19.05 23.08
C GLY A 411 4.64 -19.42 21.78
N PRO A 412 3.57 -20.23 21.83
CA PRO A 412 2.87 -20.73 20.64
C PRO A 412 2.20 -19.63 19.80
N ALA A 413 1.92 -18.47 20.40
CA ALA A 413 1.33 -17.31 19.74
C ALA A 413 2.38 -16.24 19.38
N ARG A 414 3.66 -16.57 19.35
CA ARG A 414 4.71 -15.62 18.94
C ARG A 414 4.37 -15.04 17.57
N ASP A 415 4.64 -13.73 17.41
CA ASP A 415 4.36 -12.92 16.22
C ASP A 415 2.86 -12.61 15.99
N LEU A 416 1.91 -13.15 16.78
CA LEU A 416 0.53 -12.67 16.78
C LEU A 416 0.51 -11.22 17.23
N SER A 417 -0.10 -10.37 16.42
CA SER A 417 -0.20 -8.93 16.68
C SER A 417 -1.63 -8.43 16.75
N PHE A 418 -1.84 -7.45 17.64
CA PHE A 418 -3.07 -6.68 17.78
C PHE A 418 -2.77 -5.21 17.52
N ARG A 419 -3.55 -4.57 16.67
CA ARG A 419 -3.35 -3.16 16.32
C ARG A 419 -4.67 -2.42 16.30
N LEU A 420 -4.71 -1.31 17.06
CA LEU A 420 -5.78 -0.32 17.03
C LEU A 420 -5.26 0.92 16.31
N ARG A 421 -5.99 1.37 15.30
CA ARG A 421 -5.70 2.61 14.57
C ARG A 421 -6.92 3.51 14.58
N GLN A 422 -6.72 4.79 14.81
CA GLN A 422 -7.76 5.82 14.75
C GLN A 422 -7.26 6.97 13.87
N SER A 423 -8.17 7.53 13.05
CA SER A 423 -7.92 8.75 12.29
C SER A 423 -9.10 9.71 12.41
N THR A 424 -8.81 10.99 12.53
CA THR A 424 -9.76 12.09 12.38
C THR A 424 -9.24 13.00 11.28
N HIS A 425 -10.05 13.25 10.26
CA HIS A 425 -9.73 14.17 9.17
C HIS A 425 -10.83 15.23 9.03
N ARG A 426 -10.41 16.49 8.83
CA ARG A 426 -11.30 17.62 8.56
C ARG A 426 -10.70 18.52 7.49
N ALA A 427 -11.56 19.05 6.60
CA ALA A 427 -11.16 19.88 5.47
C ALA A 427 -12.12 21.02 5.20
N THR A 428 -11.66 22.04 4.48
CA THR A 428 -12.52 23.04 3.86
C THR A 428 -13.49 22.36 2.89
N SER A 429 -14.73 22.83 2.80
CA SER A 429 -15.74 22.26 1.90
C SER A 429 -15.27 22.29 0.43
N GLY A 430 -15.49 21.19 -0.29
CA GLY A 430 -15.03 21.00 -1.66
C GLY A 430 -13.67 20.32 -1.80
N TYR A 431 -13.03 19.94 -0.68
CA TYR A 431 -11.82 19.16 -0.70
C TYR A 431 -12.07 17.70 -1.18
N ARG A 432 -11.07 17.09 -1.81
CA ARG A 432 -11.15 15.70 -2.31
C ARG A 432 -11.52 14.69 -1.23
N TYR A 433 -10.87 14.79 -0.07
CA TYR A 433 -11.11 13.91 1.06
C TYR A 433 -12.21 14.48 1.95
N LEU A 434 -13.10 13.62 2.40
CA LEU A 434 -14.24 13.99 3.23
C LEU A 434 -13.83 14.15 4.71
N ASP A 435 -14.67 14.84 5.46
CA ASP A 435 -14.59 14.86 6.92
C ASP A 435 -14.97 13.50 7.48
N ILE A 436 -14.06 12.86 8.20
CA ILE A 436 -14.26 11.50 8.72
C ILE A 436 -13.67 11.33 10.13
N ASP A 437 -14.24 10.37 10.85
CA ASP A 437 -13.60 9.70 11.98
C ASP A 437 -13.57 8.20 11.66
N GLU A 438 -12.41 7.57 11.79
CA GLU A 438 -12.31 6.13 11.51
C GLU A 438 -11.55 5.38 12.60
N VAL A 439 -11.95 4.10 12.77
CA VAL A 439 -11.31 3.13 13.64
C VAL A 439 -11.03 1.86 12.85
N ARG A 440 -9.84 1.31 13.03
CA ARG A 440 -9.40 0.02 12.47
C ARG A 440 -8.88 -0.86 13.60
N LEU A 441 -9.47 -2.07 13.74
CA LEU A 441 -8.93 -3.12 14.59
C LEU A 441 -8.37 -4.20 13.70
N ILE A 442 -7.10 -4.53 13.89
CA ILE A 442 -6.41 -5.49 13.04
C ILE A 442 -5.71 -6.51 13.94
N THR A 443 -6.04 -7.77 13.75
CA THR A 443 -5.29 -8.89 14.33
C THR A 443 -4.61 -9.62 13.19
N GLU A 444 -3.30 -9.87 13.30
CA GLU A 444 -2.54 -10.56 12.26
C GLU A 444 -1.62 -11.60 12.90
N PHE A 445 -1.68 -12.81 12.39
CA PHE A 445 -0.88 -13.93 12.85
C PHE A 445 -0.16 -14.61 11.68
N PRO A 446 1.13 -14.33 11.48
CA PRO A 446 1.96 -15.06 10.54
C PRO A 446 2.41 -16.40 11.15
N ILE A 447 2.16 -17.50 10.48
CA ILE A 447 2.50 -18.86 10.90
C ILE A 447 3.46 -19.42 9.85
N ASN A 448 4.71 -19.66 10.22
CA ASN A 448 5.64 -20.37 9.37
C ASN A 448 5.35 -21.88 9.54
N ILE A 449 5.01 -22.55 8.44
CA ILE A 449 4.68 -23.98 8.44
C ILE A 449 5.96 -24.78 8.30
N PHE A 450 6.89 -24.34 7.42
CA PHE A 450 8.27 -24.82 7.28
C PHE A 450 9.13 -23.76 6.58
#